data_0676f83cd89c15d4626f42a6ae61d445
#
_entry.id   0676f83cd89c15d4626f42a6ae61d445
#
_cell.length_a   1.000
_cell.length_b   1.000
_cell.length_c   1.000
_cell.angle_alpha   90.00
_cell.angle_beta   90.00
_cell.angle_gamma   90.00
#
_symmetry.space_group_name_H-M   'P 1'
#
loop_
_entity.id
_entity.type
_entity.pdbx_description
1 polymer ?
#
loop_
_entity_poly.entity_id
_entity_poly.type
_entity_poly.pdbx_seq_one_letter_code
_entity_poly.pdbx_strand_id
1 'polypeptide(L)'
;MTENTAKSVTNLGYHAHIYYDPTSTRAVAEGVCAALGEHFQVEIDAFRDTPIGPHPIANVLVIFKPDQFEHVVPYLMLHRDGLDVLVHPLTEDAVEDHTDFAMWLGKPVELKIHTLPHGRGGRLPSGVSA
;
A
#
# COMPACT_ATOMS: atom_id res chain seq x y z
N MET A 1 -17.59 -10.43 25.42
CA MET A 1 -17.03 -10.05 24.82
C MET A 1 -15.99 -9.78 24.82
N THR A 2 -15.57 -9.50 24.55
CA THR A 2 -14.65 -9.23 24.64
C THR A 2 -13.93 -8.28 24.29
N GLU A 3 -13.26 -8.01 24.79
CA GLU A 3 -12.57 -7.14 24.65
C GLU A 3 -11.84 -7.18 23.61
N ASN A 4 -11.78 -6.40 23.16
CA ASN A 4 -11.32 -6.42 22.12
C ASN A 4 -10.12 -6.16 21.98
N THR A 5 -9.80 -6.10 21.15
CA THR A 5 -8.52 -6.04 20.65
C THR A 5 -8.28 -4.80 19.89
N ALA A 6 -8.78 -3.69 20.34
CA ALA A 6 -8.60 -2.42 19.67
C ALA A 6 -7.12 -2.11 19.45
N LYS A 7 -6.25 -2.51 20.39
CA LYS A 7 -4.83 -2.27 20.23
C LYS A 7 -4.24 -3.00 19.04
N SER A 8 -4.74 -4.21 18.77
CA SER A 8 -4.14 -5.02 17.72
C SER A 8 -4.49 -4.52 16.33
N VAL A 9 -5.45 -3.61 16.18
CA VAL A 9 -5.78 -3.05 14.89
C VAL A 9 -5.40 -1.59 14.76
N THR A 10 -4.82 -0.99 15.81
CA THR A 10 -4.45 0.41 15.81
C THR A 10 -3.23 0.64 14.94
N ASN A 11 -3.37 1.52 13.98
CA ASN A 11 -2.26 1.96 13.14
C ASN A 11 -2.61 3.33 12.57
N LEU A 12 -1.66 3.96 11.89
CA LEU A 12 -1.82 5.33 11.39
C LEU A 12 -2.39 5.40 9.99
N GLY A 13 -2.61 4.26 9.37
CA GLY A 13 -3.12 4.18 8.01
C GLY A 13 -2.46 3.06 7.26
N TYR A 14 -2.63 3.07 5.94
CA TYR A 14 -2.18 1.97 5.08
C TYR A 14 -1.54 2.50 3.82
N HIS A 15 -0.62 1.71 3.29
CA HIS A 15 -0.08 1.87 1.95
C HIS A 15 -0.54 0.69 1.09
N ALA A 16 -0.93 0.98 -0.14
CA ALA A 16 -1.07 -0.03 -1.17
C ALA A 16 -0.09 0.33 -2.28
N HIS A 17 0.89 -0.54 -2.53
CA HIS A 17 1.84 -0.36 -3.62
C HIS A 17 1.38 -1.21 -4.78
N ILE A 18 1.01 -0.56 -5.89
CA ILE A 18 0.53 -1.23 -7.09
C ILE A 18 1.69 -1.31 -8.06
N TYR A 19 2.13 -2.54 -8.36
CA TYR A 19 3.29 -2.76 -9.23
C TYR A 19 2.86 -2.84 -10.67
N TYR A 20 3.66 -2.27 -11.56
CA TYR A 20 3.36 -2.28 -12.99
C TYR A 20 4.65 -2.37 -13.80
N ASP A 21 4.51 -2.68 -15.09
CA ASP A 21 5.61 -2.65 -16.04
C ASP A 21 5.48 -1.36 -16.83
N PRO A 22 6.47 -0.45 -16.77
CA PRO A 22 6.37 0.85 -17.45
C PRO A 22 6.15 0.74 -18.95
N THR A 23 6.55 -0.39 -19.57
CA THR A 23 6.42 -0.56 -21.00
C THR A 23 5.11 -1.19 -21.43
N SER A 24 4.34 -1.79 -20.51
CA SER A 24 3.14 -2.53 -20.90
C SER A 24 1.91 -2.28 -20.01
N THR A 25 2.07 -2.07 -18.71
CA THR A 25 0.91 -2.02 -17.80
C THR A 25 0.78 -0.72 -17.03
N ARG A 26 1.59 0.30 -17.31
CA ARG A 26 1.44 1.58 -16.62
C ARG A 26 0.03 2.16 -16.80
N ALA A 27 -0.52 2.09 -18.01
CA ALA A 27 -1.87 2.62 -18.26
C ALA A 27 -2.93 1.87 -17.45
N VAL A 28 -2.73 0.55 -17.23
CA VAL A 28 -3.62 -0.23 -16.37
C VAL A 28 -3.56 0.29 -14.93
N ALA A 29 -2.35 0.53 -14.42
CA ALA A 29 -2.18 1.08 -13.07
C ALA A 29 -2.80 2.46 -12.95
N GLU A 30 -2.65 3.30 -13.98
CA GLU A 30 -3.27 4.63 -13.99
C GLU A 30 -4.79 4.52 -13.90
N GLY A 31 -5.39 3.58 -14.62
CA GLY A 31 -6.84 3.35 -14.58
C GLY A 31 -7.32 2.88 -13.21
N VAL A 32 -6.58 1.97 -12.60
CA VAL A 32 -6.92 1.48 -11.25
C VAL A 32 -6.87 2.63 -10.25
N CYS A 33 -5.81 3.44 -10.30
CA CYS A 33 -5.66 4.57 -9.39
C CYS A 33 -6.74 5.62 -9.60
N ALA A 34 -7.09 5.90 -10.86
CA ALA A 34 -8.16 6.87 -11.17
C ALA A 34 -9.49 6.41 -10.55
N ALA A 35 -9.80 5.12 -10.67
CA ALA A 35 -11.03 4.58 -10.10
C ALA A 35 -11.01 4.65 -8.57
N LEU A 36 -9.88 4.34 -7.95
CA LEU A 36 -9.75 4.46 -6.49
C LEU A 36 -10.00 5.89 -6.03
N GLY A 37 -9.39 6.87 -6.72
CA GLY A 37 -9.57 8.27 -6.36
C GLY A 37 -10.97 8.78 -6.59
N GLU A 38 -11.68 8.19 -7.56
CA GLU A 38 -13.04 8.59 -7.85
C GLU A 38 -14.02 8.06 -6.79
N HIS A 39 -13.77 6.87 -6.28
CA HIS A 39 -14.72 6.19 -5.40
C HIS A 39 -14.42 6.33 -3.91
N PHE A 40 -13.17 6.54 -3.53
CA PHE A 40 -12.77 6.49 -2.12
C PHE A 40 -11.87 7.64 -1.75
N GLN A 41 -11.68 7.85 -0.44
CA GLN A 41 -10.78 8.87 0.08
C GLN A 41 -9.38 8.30 0.16
N VAL A 42 -8.63 8.46 -0.91
CA VAL A 42 -7.25 7.99 -1.01
C VAL A 42 -6.36 9.11 -1.54
N GLU A 43 -5.06 8.98 -1.30
CA GLU A 43 -4.05 9.86 -1.88
C GLU A 43 -3.22 9.02 -2.82
N ILE A 44 -3.06 9.48 -4.06
CA ILE A 44 -2.24 8.80 -5.06
C ILE A 44 -0.93 9.57 -5.17
N ASP A 45 0.18 8.91 -4.85
CA ASP A 45 1.50 9.53 -4.98
C ASP A 45 2.01 9.38 -6.41
N ALA A 46 3.22 9.82 -6.66
CA ALA A 46 3.78 9.79 -8.01
C ALA A 46 3.98 8.35 -8.50
N PHE A 47 3.79 8.15 -9.80
CA PHE A 47 4.13 6.90 -10.45
C PHE A 47 5.64 6.81 -10.58
N ARG A 48 6.25 5.77 -10.00
CA ARG A 48 7.69 5.56 -9.99
C ARG A 48 8.03 4.49 -11.00
N ASP A 49 8.54 4.90 -12.15
CA ASP A 49 8.85 3.98 -13.24
C ASP A 49 10.13 3.20 -13.03
N THR A 50 10.91 3.53 -12.00
CA THR A 50 12.17 2.85 -11.68
C THR A 50 12.15 2.36 -10.24
N PRO A 51 12.98 1.38 -9.88
CA PRO A 51 13.03 0.87 -8.52
C PRO A 51 13.28 1.99 -7.50
N ILE A 52 12.60 1.88 -6.35
CA ILE A 52 12.75 2.86 -5.28
C ILE A 52 12.55 2.17 -3.93
N GLY A 53 13.40 2.52 -2.96
CA GLY A 53 13.32 1.95 -1.62
C GLY A 53 13.37 0.42 -1.66
N PRO A 54 12.45 -0.27 -0.97
CA PRO A 54 12.45 -1.73 -0.98
C PRO A 54 11.84 -2.31 -2.26
N HIS A 55 11.26 -1.47 -3.13
CA HIS A 55 10.54 -1.94 -4.31
C HIS A 55 11.48 -2.13 -5.49
N PRO A 56 11.64 -3.38 -5.98
CA PRO A 56 12.60 -3.66 -7.06
C PRO A 56 12.07 -3.35 -8.46
N ILE A 57 10.78 -3.04 -8.58
CA ILE A 57 10.17 -2.72 -9.87
C ILE A 57 9.29 -1.49 -9.73
N ALA A 58 8.84 -0.96 -10.86
CA ALA A 58 7.97 0.21 -10.92
C ALA A 58 6.70 0.01 -10.10
N ASN A 59 6.27 1.06 -9.42
CA ASN A 59 5.04 0.99 -8.63
C ASN A 59 4.49 2.39 -8.38
N VAL A 60 3.22 2.43 -8.00
CA VAL A 60 2.55 3.64 -7.54
C VAL A 60 2.02 3.41 -6.14
N LEU A 61 2.16 4.40 -5.28
CA LEU A 61 1.73 4.31 -3.90
C LEU A 61 0.36 4.95 -3.72
N VAL A 62 -0.54 4.20 -3.11
CA VAL A 62 -1.86 4.69 -2.69
C VAL A 62 -1.87 4.73 -1.16
N ILE A 63 -2.21 5.88 -0.60
CA ILE A 63 -2.19 6.11 0.86
C ILE A 63 -3.61 6.33 1.33
N PHE A 64 -4.01 5.64 2.40
CA PHE A 64 -5.37 5.82 2.92
C PHE A 64 -5.43 5.59 4.43
N LYS A 65 -6.43 6.22 5.04
CA LYS A 65 -6.67 6.11 6.49
C LYS A 65 -7.31 4.77 6.83
N PRO A 66 -7.25 4.37 8.11
CA PRO A 66 -7.81 3.08 8.52
C PRO A 66 -9.28 2.88 8.16
N ASP A 67 -10.09 3.95 8.17
CA ASP A 67 -11.52 3.84 7.86
C ASP A 67 -11.78 3.56 6.38
N GLN A 68 -10.78 3.66 5.53
CA GLN A 68 -10.93 3.36 4.10
C GLN A 68 -10.53 1.91 3.75
N PHE A 69 -9.94 1.19 4.69
CA PHE A 69 -9.44 -0.17 4.44
C PHE A 69 -10.56 -1.08 3.92
N GLU A 70 -11.71 -1.07 4.55
CA GLU A 70 -12.81 -1.97 4.20
C GLU A 70 -13.39 -1.67 2.81
N HIS A 71 -13.08 -0.51 2.25
CA HIS A 71 -13.53 -0.14 0.91
C HIS A 71 -12.44 -0.38 -0.14
N VAL A 72 -11.22 0.07 0.16
CA VAL A 72 -10.11 0.03 -0.79
C VAL A 72 -9.65 -1.39 -1.07
N VAL A 73 -9.48 -2.20 -0.03
CA VAL A 73 -8.91 -3.54 -0.19
C VAL A 73 -9.85 -4.47 -0.95
N PRO A 74 -11.14 -4.57 -0.61
CA PRO A 74 -12.05 -5.39 -1.41
C PRO A 74 -12.16 -4.89 -2.86
N TYR A 75 -12.10 -3.58 -3.08
CA TYR A 75 -12.13 -3.05 -4.44
C TYR A 75 -10.90 -3.54 -5.23
N LEU A 76 -9.72 -3.45 -4.63
CA LEU A 76 -8.49 -3.93 -5.28
C LEU A 76 -8.53 -5.43 -5.53
N MET A 77 -9.09 -6.20 -4.60
CA MET A 77 -9.22 -7.65 -4.82
C MET A 77 -9.94 -7.95 -6.12
N LEU A 78 -10.96 -7.19 -6.43
CA LEU A 78 -11.83 -7.44 -7.59
C LEU A 78 -11.37 -6.70 -8.84
N HIS A 79 -10.69 -5.56 -8.70
CA HIS A 79 -10.48 -4.64 -9.81
C HIS A 79 -9.03 -4.22 -10.03
N ARG A 80 -8.05 -4.95 -9.50
CA ARG A 80 -6.64 -4.62 -9.74
C ARG A 80 -6.15 -4.97 -11.15
N ASP A 81 -7.00 -5.58 -11.95
CA ASP A 81 -6.74 -5.87 -13.36
C ASP A 81 -5.44 -6.63 -13.60
N GLY A 82 -5.18 -7.64 -12.76
CA GLY A 82 -4.01 -8.51 -12.90
C GLY A 82 -2.71 -7.94 -12.34
N LEU A 83 -2.72 -6.73 -11.82
CA LEU A 83 -1.52 -6.14 -11.21
C LEU A 83 -1.32 -6.70 -9.81
N ASP A 84 -0.06 -6.84 -9.41
CA ASP A 84 0.27 -7.30 -8.07
C ASP A 84 0.28 -6.11 -7.11
N VAL A 85 -0.26 -6.29 -5.92
CA VAL A 85 -0.40 -5.20 -4.95
C VAL A 85 0.10 -5.65 -3.59
N LEU A 86 0.94 -4.82 -2.98
CA LEU A 86 1.34 -4.98 -1.58
C LEU A 86 0.50 -4.03 -0.74
N VAL A 87 -0.19 -4.57 0.26
CA VAL A 87 -0.90 -3.74 1.24
C VAL A 87 -0.22 -3.93 2.58
N HIS A 88 0.13 -2.83 3.23
CA HIS A 88 0.72 -2.92 4.57
C HIS A 88 0.24 -1.78 5.46
N PRO A 89 0.22 -1.99 6.78
CA PRO A 89 -0.14 -0.92 7.71
C PRO A 89 1.03 0.03 7.91
N LEU A 90 0.76 1.14 8.61
CA LEU A 90 1.79 2.09 9.00
C LEU A 90 1.91 2.04 10.52
N THR A 91 2.79 1.16 10.99
CA THR A 91 3.08 0.99 12.42
C THR A 91 4.40 1.67 12.77
N GLU A 92 4.95 1.32 13.91
CA GLU A 92 6.20 1.92 14.37
C GLU A 92 7.44 1.30 13.72
N ASP A 93 7.29 0.21 12.99
CA ASP A 93 8.43 -0.50 12.41
C ASP A 93 8.18 -0.81 10.94
N ALA A 94 8.91 -0.11 10.06
CA ALA A 94 8.77 -0.28 8.62
C ALA A 94 9.13 -1.69 8.17
N VAL A 95 10.07 -2.34 8.83
CA VAL A 95 10.45 -3.72 8.49
C VAL A 95 9.28 -4.67 8.73
N GLU A 96 8.65 -4.58 9.90
CA GLU A 96 7.48 -5.42 10.18
C GLU A 96 6.32 -5.09 9.23
N ASP A 97 6.13 -3.82 8.92
CA ASP A 97 5.05 -3.40 8.00
C ASP A 97 5.17 -4.11 6.65
N HIS A 98 6.42 -4.32 6.17
CA HIS A 98 6.67 -4.90 4.86
C HIS A 98 6.92 -6.41 4.90
N THR A 99 6.88 -7.02 6.06
CA THR A 99 7.14 -8.47 6.24
C THR A 99 5.98 -9.15 6.98
N ASP A 100 6.02 -9.11 8.31
CA ASP A 100 5.04 -9.85 9.13
C ASP A 100 3.61 -9.32 8.95
N PHE A 101 3.48 -8.01 8.73
CA PHE A 101 2.17 -7.38 8.64
C PHE A 101 1.72 -7.16 7.19
N ALA A 102 2.50 -7.58 6.23
CA ALA A 102 2.19 -7.34 4.81
C ALA A 102 1.16 -8.31 4.29
N MET A 103 0.34 -7.81 3.36
CA MET A 103 -0.62 -8.64 2.64
C MET A 103 -0.40 -8.42 1.15
N TRP A 104 -0.43 -9.50 0.39
CA TRP A 104 -0.24 -9.44 -1.06
C TRP A 104 -1.53 -9.80 -1.78
N LEU A 105 -1.85 -9.01 -2.80
CA LEU A 105 -2.90 -9.34 -3.77
C LEU A 105 -2.18 -9.69 -5.07
N GLY A 106 -2.40 -10.90 -5.56
CA GLY A 106 -1.64 -11.40 -6.69
C GLY A 106 -0.37 -12.08 -6.22
N LYS A 107 0.72 -11.87 -6.96
CA LYS A 107 2.00 -12.51 -6.65
C LYS A 107 2.86 -11.61 -5.80
N PRO A 108 3.49 -12.15 -4.74
CA PRO A 108 4.45 -11.36 -3.96
C PRO A 108 5.64 -10.94 -4.81
N VAL A 109 6.15 -9.74 -4.52
CA VAL A 109 7.38 -9.23 -5.12
C VAL A 109 8.47 -9.36 -4.05
N GLU A 110 9.66 -9.76 -4.46
CA GLU A 110 10.76 -9.93 -3.52
C GLU A 110 11.33 -8.55 -3.15
N LEU A 111 10.94 -8.04 -1.99
CA LEU A 111 11.33 -6.71 -1.54
C LEU A 111 12.77 -6.68 -1.06
N LYS A 112 13.41 -5.53 -1.23
CA LYS A 112 14.75 -5.28 -0.70
C LYS A 112 14.63 -4.75 0.72
N ILE A 113 14.32 -5.64 1.65
CA ILE A 113 14.00 -5.29 3.03
C ILE A 113 15.13 -4.53 3.71
N HIS A 114 16.39 -4.82 3.36
CA HIS A 114 17.54 -4.16 3.95
C HIS A 114 17.60 -2.65 3.72
N THR A 115 16.79 -2.13 2.79
CA THR A 115 16.74 -0.69 2.53
C THR A 115 15.79 0.05 3.47
N LEU A 116 15.01 -0.67 4.27
CA LEU A 116 14.02 -0.07 5.15
C LEU A 116 14.65 0.40 6.46
N PRO A 117 14.15 1.52 7.02
CA PRO A 117 14.65 1.98 8.33
C PRO A 117 14.13 1.07 9.44
N HIS A 118 14.89 1.05 10.55
CA HIS A 118 14.40 0.46 11.79
C HIS A 118 13.61 1.54 12.51
N GLY A 119 12.32 1.40 12.51
CA GLY A 119 11.41 2.39 13.04
C GLY A 119 10.39 2.78 12.00
N ARG A 120 9.68 3.87 12.25
CA ARG A 120 8.61 4.31 11.34
C ARG A 120 9.20 4.77 10.01
N GLY A 121 8.58 4.37 8.93
CA GLY A 121 8.98 4.79 7.60
C GLY A 121 7.78 5.03 6.70
N GLY A 122 8.02 5.82 5.64
CA GLY A 122 6.98 6.07 4.66
C GLY A 122 6.08 7.23 5.00
N ARG A 123 5.30 7.62 4.02
CA ARG A 123 4.43 8.79 4.11
C ARG A 123 3.12 8.44 4.81
N LEU A 124 2.73 9.23 5.80
CA LEU A 124 1.45 9.06 6.48
C LEU A 124 0.32 9.72 5.68
N PRO A 125 -0.94 9.29 5.87
CA PRO A 125 -2.06 10.00 5.27
C PRO A 125 -2.07 11.46 5.70
N SER A 126 -2.54 12.34 4.84
CA SER A 126 -2.62 13.78 5.14
C SER A 126 -3.45 14.00 6.41
N GLY A 127 -2.94 14.85 7.30
CA GLY A 127 -3.60 15.17 8.57
C GLY A 127 -3.31 14.19 9.68
N VAL A 128 -2.53 13.14 9.43
CA VAL A 128 -2.16 12.14 10.43
C VAL A 128 -0.73 12.40 10.87
N SER A 129 -0.49 12.40 12.18
CA SER A 129 0.86 12.54 12.73
C SER A 129 1.20 11.35 13.60
N ALA A 130 2.47 11.03 13.60
CA ALA A 130 2.98 9.95 14.44
C ALA A 130 3.18 10.43 15.87
#